data_6d0f741f6e67d7e89dd734f2499144c2
#
_entry.id   6d0f741f6e67d7e89dd734f2499144c2
#
_cell.length_a   1.000
_cell.length_b   1.000
_cell.length_c   1.000
_cell.angle_alpha   90.00
_cell.angle_beta   90.00
_cell.angle_gamma   90.00
#
_symmetry.space_group_name_H-M   'P 1'
#
loop_
_entity.id
_entity.type
_entity.pdbx_description
1 polymer ?
#
loop_
_entity_poly.entity_id
_entity_poly.type
_entity_poly.pdbx_seq_one_letter_code
_entity_poly.pdbx_strand_id
1 'polypeptide(L)'
;MPSSTSNDDDDDEAKNVSAAAKTHVIFDLDGTLINTEAIVDDVVVSVVTDLLTKKKSSSSSNSNLSDDVQQREIFDAAEDARGQRPLDASMELCAALKLEKRAGVDPKTLLEMCSDTLRWGEEGMDAIPDMPGAMRLLRFLKEKKVPTALATSTSKEELRKKMKNSETGKTMLDYFDAICCGDEVKKGKPDPEIFHLARERLGVKRQDAGRCLVFEDTPHGVSAAKAAGCCCVAVPSLRREKFDMYKGADRVYHSLLDVELEDFGLPKFEDWRDVETVEFVADEGDERISTTTRKHERFLKLEQFLELTGPVIRGFGRGSKMLGIPTANLDVVPLKQQIDKLAPGIYFGFAKLLGPNKSTGVHRTVMSIGYNPFFNDKRKSIEPWLLHTFDEDFYDETLSVLVVAYVRAECNFTTVDNLIERIKKDARVCEEAFDLGLVDGLDEWKDWFVL
;
A
#
# COMPACT_ATOMS: atom_id res chain seq x y z
N MET A 1 37.56 -0.08 35.82
CA MET A 1 36.66 0.58 34.87
C MET A 1 36.77 -0.12 33.53
N PRO A 2 35.80 -0.95 33.09
CA PRO A 2 35.80 -1.51 31.76
C PRO A 2 34.98 -0.60 30.84
N SER A 3 35.54 -0.37 29.67
CA SER A 3 34.99 0.37 28.55
C SER A 3 33.78 -0.35 27.97
N SER A 4 32.66 0.37 27.90
CA SER A 4 31.45 -0.04 27.15
C SER A 4 31.67 0.21 25.68
N THR A 5 31.83 -0.82 24.90
CA THR A 5 31.65 -0.80 23.45
C THR A 5 30.16 -0.92 23.16
N SER A 6 29.56 0.17 22.65
CA SER A 6 28.25 0.14 22.05
C SER A 6 28.35 -0.54 20.69
N ASN A 7 27.73 -1.70 20.55
CA ASN A 7 27.48 -2.32 19.24
C ASN A 7 26.21 -1.71 18.69
N ASP A 8 26.37 -0.85 17.68
CA ASP A 8 25.32 -0.42 16.76
C ASP A 8 25.23 -1.45 15.62
N ASP A 9 24.63 -2.61 15.93
CA ASP A 9 24.28 -3.64 14.94
C ASP A 9 22.81 -4.09 15.20
N ASP A 10 21.89 -3.19 14.95
CA ASP A 10 20.44 -3.46 14.91
C ASP A 10 19.89 -3.32 13.46
N ASP A 11 20.55 -3.98 12.52
CA ASP A 11 19.97 -4.25 11.20
C ASP A 11 20.48 -5.62 10.71
N ASP A 12 19.55 -6.58 10.58
CA ASP A 12 19.69 -7.92 10.01
C ASP A 12 19.51 -9.11 10.97
N GLU A 13 18.42 -9.15 11.73
CA GLU A 13 17.79 -10.45 11.97
C GLU A 13 16.88 -10.81 10.76
N ALA A 14 17.50 -11.10 9.61
CA ALA A 14 16.87 -11.86 8.54
C ALA A 14 16.56 -13.25 9.09
N LYS A 15 15.36 -13.44 9.67
CA LYS A 15 14.84 -14.76 10.04
C LYS A 15 14.97 -15.65 8.80
N ASN A 16 15.77 -16.70 8.92
CA ASN A 16 16.02 -17.70 7.89
C ASN A 16 14.67 -18.25 7.39
N VAL A 17 14.21 -17.74 6.24
CA VAL A 17 13.01 -18.25 5.57
C VAL A 17 13.28 -19.70 5.22
N SER A 18 12.41 -20.61 5.66
CA SER A 18 12.45 -22.07 5.48
C SER A 18 13.30 -22.54 4.29
N ALA A 19 14.28 -23.39 4.53
CA ALA A 19 15.34 -23.81 3.61
C ALA A 19 14.91 -24.44 2.26
N ALA A 20 13.61 -24.67 2.00
CA ALA A 20 13.11 -25.21 0.75
C ALA A 20 12.61 -24.08 -0.16
N ALA A 21 13.15 -24.00 -1.38
CA ALA A 21 12.70 -23.10 -2.43
C ALA A 21 11.18 -23.21 -2.66
N LYS A 22 10.50 -22.08 -2.74
CA LYS A 22 9.07 -22.02 -3.05
C LYS A 22 8.88 -22.32 -4.54
N THR A 23 7.76 -22.92 -4.86
CA THR A 23 7.49 -23.38 -6.24
C THR A 23 6.08 -23.04 -6.70
N HIS A 24 5.20 -22.63 -5.78
CA HIS A 24 3.81 -22.29 -6.02
C HIS A 24 3.47 -21.04 -5.22
N VAL A 25 2.62 -20.20 -5.79
CA VAL A 25 2.19 -18.96 -5.13
C VAL A 25 0.67 -18.95 -5.00
N ILE A 26 0.18 -18.54 -3.83
CA ILE A 26 -1.25 -18.41 -3.56
C ILE A 26 -1.49 -16.96 -3.13
N PHE A 27 -2.52 -16.34 -3.69
CA PHE A 27 -2.88 -14.96 -3.37
C PHE A 27 -4.25 -14.91 -2.70
N ASP A 28 -4.38 -14.07 -1.69
CA ASP A 28 -5.66 -13.49 -1.37
C ASP A 28 -6.05 -12.43 -2.42
N LEU A 29 -7.29 -11.96 -2.38
CA LEU A 29 -7.83 -11.00 -3.34
C LEU A 29 -7.97 -9.60 -2.76
N ASP A 30 -8.85 -9.48 -1.75
CA ASP A 30 -9.34 -8.22 -1.22
C ASP A 30 -8.29 -7.58 -0.31
N GLY A 31 -7.81 -6.38 -0.65
CA GLY A 31 -6.68 -5.75 0.05
C GLY A 31 -5.30 -6.26 -0.38
N THR A 32 -5.21 -7.42 -1.04
CA THR A 32 -3.96 -7.98 -1.55
C THR A 32 -3.75 -7.68 -3.04
N LEU A 33 -4.72 -7.97 -3.89
CA LEU A 33 -4.65 -7.77 -5.35
C LEU A 33 -5.51 -6.63 -5.86
N ILE A 34 -6.65 -6.38 -5.22
CA ILE A 34 -7.56 -5.28 -5.54
C ILE A 34 -7.87 -4.46 -4.29
N ASN A 35 -7.98 -3.14 -4.44
CA ASN A 35 -8.19 -2.21 -3.33
C ASN A 35 -9.69 -2.08 -2.99
N THR A 36 -10.24 -3.12 -2.38
CA THR A 36 -11.64 -3.14 -1.92
C THR A 36 -11.80 -2.62 -0.49
N GLU A 37 -10.75 -2.69 0.33
CA GLU A 37 -10.82 -2.41 1.76
C GLU A 37 -11.28 -0.98 2.06
N ALA A 38 -10.72 0.01 1.34
CA ALA A 38 -11.13 1.40 1.51
C ALA A 38 -12.62 1.63 1.17
N ILE A 39 -13.13 0.94 0.15
CA ILE A 39 -14.53 1.05 -0.29
C ILE A 39 -15.45 0.40 0.76
N VAL A 40 -15.08 -0.79 1.24
CA VAL A 40 -15.85 -1.52 2.27
C VAL A 40 -15.89 -0.73 3.57
N ASP A 41 -14.77 -0.18 4.00
CA ASP A 41 -14.70 0.65 5.22
C ASP A 41 -15.63 1.86 5.15
N ASP A 42 -15.59 2.60 4.05
CA ASP A 42 -16.43 3.79 3.88
C ASP A 42 -17.92 3.42 3.94
N VAL A 43 -18.30 2.28 3.35
CA VAL A 43 -19.69 1.79 3.41
C VAL A 43 -20.06 1.34 4.83
N VAL A 44 -19.21 0.55 5.50
CA VAL A 44 -19.46 0.09 6.86
C VAL A 44 -19.61 1.27 7.82
N VAL A 45 -18.68 2.23 7.75
CA VAL A 45 -18.75 3.45 8.59
C VAL A 45 -20.02 4.23 8.32
N SER A 46 -20.40 4.43 7.05
CA SER A 46 -21.63 5.15 6.68
C SER A 46 -22.88 4.44 7.20
N VAL A 47 -23.04 3.15 6.88
CA VAL A 47 -24.23 2.36 7.26
C VAL A 47 -24.39 2.30 8.78
N VAL A 48 -23.30 2.00 9.51
CA VAL A 48 -23.37 1.87 10.97
C VAL A 48 -23.59 3.23 11.65
N THR A 49 -22.99 4.31 11.15
CA THR A 49 -23.24 5.67 11.66
C THR A 49 -24.70 6.04 11.51
N ASP A 50 -25.30 5.78 10.34
CA ASP A 50 -26.73 6.03 10.09
C ASP A 50 -27.63 5.24 11.04
N LEU A 51 -27.33 3.97 11.27
CA LEU A 51 -28.09 3.10 12.19
C LEU A 51 -28.07 3.64 13.61
N LEU A 52 -26.91 4.06 14.09
CA LEU A 52 -26.73 4.57 15.45
C LEU A 52 -27.33 5.96 15.64
N THR A 53 -27.32 6.79 14.58
CA THR A 53 -27.88 8.17 14.62
C THR A 53 -29.42 8.19 14.57
N LYS A 54 -30.01 7.37 13.69
CA LYS A 54 -31.49 7.27 13.57
C LYS A 54 -32.16 6.89 14.90
N LYS A 55 -31.51 6.06 15.74
CA LYS A 55 -32.03 5.65 17.03
C LYS A 55 -31.82 6.71 18.13
N LYS A 56 -30.78 7.55 18.04
CA LYS A 56 -30.59 8.69 18.98
C LYS A 56 -31.68 9.71 18.88
N SER A 57 -32.23 9.97 17.68
CA SER A 57 -33.34 10.90 17.48
C SER A 57 -34.68 10.44 18.07
N SER A 58 -34.83 9.16 18.40
CA SER A 58 -36.04 8.57 19.00
C SER A 58 -35.93 8.31 20.50
N SER A 59 -34.76 8.54 21.13
CA SER A 59 -34.57 8.34 22.58
C SER A 59 -33.79 9.49 23.19
N SER A 60 -34.32 10.08 24.27
CA SER A 60 -33.76 11.22 25.02
C SER A 60 -32.54 10.85 25.90
N SER A 61 -31.69 9.92 25.49
CA SER A 61 -30.49 9.51 26.26
C SER A 61 -29.25 10.23 25.74
N ASN A 62 -28.71 11.14 26.54
CA ASN A 62 -27.41 11.81 26.36
C ASN A 62 -26.25 10.82 26.40
N SER A 63 -25.81 10.30 25.27
CA SER A 63 -24.46 9.72 25.14
C SER A 63 -23.58 10.75 24.43
N ASN A 64 -22.80 11.52 25.20
CA ASN A 64 -21.87 12.57 24.73
C ASN A 64 -20.54 11.98 24.23
N LEU A 65 -20.56 11.03 23.28
CA LEU A 65 -19.36 10.76 22.47
C LEU A 65 -19.42 11.75 21.29
N SER A 66 -18.31 12.46 21.05
CA SER A 66 -18.20 13.26 19.83
C SER A 66 -18.34 12.35 18.61
N ASP A 67 -18.90 12.84 17.52
CA ASP A 67 -19.12 12.06 16.29
C ASP A 67 -17.81 11.43 15.80
N ASP A 68 -16.69 12.11 15.96
CA ASP A 68 -15.34 11.59 15.62
C ASP A 68 -14.93 10.34 16.41
N VAL A 69 -15.22 10.32 17.73
CA VAL A 69 -14.89 9.15 18.57
C VAL A 69 -15.77 7.96 18.18
N GLN A 70 -17.03 8.18 17.84
CA GLN A 70 -17.93 7.12 17.40
C GLN A 70 -17.53 6.57 16.03
N GLN A 71 -17.13 7.42 15.08
CA GLN A 71 -16.63 6.98 13.77
C GLN A 71 -15.35 6.15 13.91
N ARG A 72 -14.46 6.55 14.82
CA ARG A 72 -13.25 5.79 15.09
C ARG A 72 -13.54 4.40 15.66
N GLU A 73 -14.49 4.28 16.63
CA GLU A 73 -14.92 2.97 17.16
C GLU A 73 -15.42 2.04 16.05
N ILE A 74 -16.23 2.58 15.12
CA ILE A 74 -16.77 1.81 13.99
C ILE A 74 -15.65 1.37 13.05
N PHE A 75 -14.74 2.27 12.73
CA PHE A 75 -13.63 1.99 11.85
C PHE A 75 -12.68 0.94 12.43
N ASP A 76 -12.33 1.03 13.71
CA ASP A 76 -11.47 0.08 14.39
C ASP A 76 -12.07 -1.34 14.37
N ALA A 77 -13.39 -1.43 14.58
CA ALA A 77 -14.12 -2.69 14.51
C ALA A 77 -14.18 -3.25 13.07
N ALA A 78 -14.35 -2.39 12.06
CA ALA A 78 -14.33 -2.80 10.65
C ALA A 78 -12.95 -3.34 10.25
N GLU A 79 -11.88 -2.66 10.65
CA GLU A 79 -10.50 -3.11 10.42
C GLU A 79 -10.20 -4.48 11.05
N ASP A 80 -10.68 -4.73 12.26
CA ASP A 80 -10.47 -5.99 12.97
C ASP A 80 -11.19 -7.16 12.28
N ALA A 81 -12.32 -6.90 11.62
CA ALA A 81 -13.12 -7.90 10.91
C ALA A 81 -12.62 -8.21 9.47
N ARG A 82 -11.59 -7.51 8.97
CA ARG A 82 -11.08 -7.72 7.60
C ARG A 82 -10.56 -9.13 7.37
N GLY A 83 -10.62 -9.58 6.12
CA GLY A 83 -10.11 -10.89 5.68
C GLY A 83 -11.03 -12.08 5.98
N GLN A 84 -12.10 -11.87 6.70
CA GLN A 84 -13.13 -12.89 6.98
C GLN A 84 -14.16 -12.97 5.86
N ARG A 85 -14.98 -14.02 5.87
CA ARG A 85 -16.14 -14.04 4.98
C ARG A 85 -17.14 -12.94 5.38
N PRO A 86 -17.90 -12.36 4.44
CA PRO A 86 -18.78 -11.21 4.73
C PRO A 86 -19.74 -11.42 5.91
N LEU A 87 -20.31 -12.63 6.06
CA LEU A 87 -21.19 -12.93 7.20
C LEU A 87 -20.42 -13.03 8.52
N ASP A 88 -19.24 -13.64 8.52
CA ASP A 88 -18.41 -13.78 9.73
C ASP A 88 -17.93 -12.38 10.20
N ALA A 89 -17.53 -11.52 9.26
CA ALA A 89 -17.19 -10.11 9.52
C ALA A 89 -18.38 -9.33 10.10
N SER A 90 -19.58 -9.51 9.55
CA SER A 90 -20.80 -8.88 10.08
C SER A 90 -21.15 -9.36 11.49
N MET A 91 -20.89 -10.64 11.81
CA MET A 91 -21.07 -11.19 13.15
C MET A 91 -20.09 -10.51 14.15
N GLU A 92 -18.85 -10.35 13.78
CA GLU A 92 -17.83 -9.70 14.60
C GLU A 92 -18.17 -8.22 14.82
N LEU A 93 -18.51 -7.49 13.76
CA LEU A 93 -18.96 -6.08 13.83
C LEU A 93 -20.16 -5.90 14.76
N CYS A 94 -21.20 -6.73 14.60
CA CYS A 94 -22.38 -6.67 15.47
C CYS A 94 -22.04 -6.90 16.94
N ALA A 95 -21.13 -7.84 17.22
CA ALA A 95 -20.69 -8.14 18.57
C ALA A 95 -19.83 -7.00 19.15
N ALA A 96 -18.81 -6.54 18.43
CA ALA A 96 -17.90 -5.47 18.86
C ALA A 96 -18.66 -4.17 19.15
N LEU A 97 -19.54 -3.75 18.24
CA LEU A 97 -20.29 -2.50 18.33
C LEU A 97 -21.63 -2.66 19.09
N LYS A 98 -21.99 -3.88 19.51
CA LYS A 98 -23.26 -4.21 20.22
C LYS A 98 -24.48 -3.75 19.44
N LEU A 99 -24.50 -3.95 18.10
CA LEU A 99 -25.50 -3.39 17.21
C LEU A 99 -26.91 -3.94 17.46
N GLU A 100 -27.07 -5.20 17.85
CA GLU A 100 -28.37 -5.73 18.24
C GLU A 100 -29.00 -4.94 19.37
N LYS A 101 -28.20 -4.59 20.39
CA LYS A 101 -28.66 -3.80 21.54
C LYS A 101 -28.80 -2.31 21.20
N ARG A 102 -27.83 -1.74 20.49
CA ARG A 102 -27.76 -0.28 20.19
C ARG A 102 -28.71 0.12 19.08
N ALA A 103 -28.88 -0.71 18.04
CA ALA A 103 -29.65 -0.40 16.84
C ALA A 103 -30.77 -1.40 16.51
N GLY A 104 -30.79 -2.58 17.13
CA GLY A 104 -31.76 -3.65 16.82
C GLY A 104 -31.44 -4.37 15.52
N VAL A 105 -30.14 -4.39 15.11
CA VAL A 105 -29.69 -4.94 13.84
C VAL A 105 -28.88 -6.20 14.09
N ASP A 106 -29.28 -7.32 13.49
CA ASP A 106 -28.57 -8.59 13.51
C ASP A 106 -27.53 -8.67 12.36
N PRO A 107 -26.56 -9.63 12.40
CA PRO A 107 -25.50 -9.71 11.42
C PRO A 107 -25.96 -9.87 9.97
N LYS A 108 -27.05 -10.58 9.71
CA LYS A 108 -27.55 -10.77 8.34
C LYS A 108 -28.12 -9.46 7.79
N THR A 109 -28.89 -8.78 8.60
CA THR A 109 -29.44 -7.45 8.24
C THR A 109 -28.32 -6.46 7.99
N LEU A 110 -27.25 -6.44 8.81
CA LEU A 110 -26.09 -5.59 8.57
C LEU A 110 -25.43 -5.93 7.24
N LEU A 111 -25.19 -7.21 6.97
CA LEU A 111 -24.61 -7.67 5.71
C LEU A 111 -25.44 -7.24 4.49
N GLU A 112 -26.77 -7.40 4.55
CA GLU A 112 -27.68 -6.98 3.48
C GLU A 112 -27.56 -5.48 3.23
N MET A 113 -27.62 -4.66 4.28
CA MET A 113 -27.50 -3.20 4.17
C MET A 113 -26.16 -2.76 3.57
N CYS A 114 -25.05 -3.37 3.99
CA CYS A 114 -23.73 -3.08 3.42
C CYS A 114 -23.67 -3.53 1.95
N SER A 115 -24.20 -4.71 1.61
CA SER A 115 -24.19 -5.25 0.25
C SER A 115 -25.03 -4.40 -0.70
N ASP A 116 -26.20 -3.94 -0.26
CA ASP A 116 -27.06 -3.03 -1.03
C ASP A 116 -26.40 -1.66 -1.28
N THR A 117 -25.52 -1.23 -0.36
CA THR A 117 -24.78 0.02 -0.51
C THR A 117 -23.54 -0.14 -1.38
N LEU A 118 -22.83 -1.27 -1.26
CA LEU A 118 -21.62 -1.58 -2.07
C LEU A 118 -21.92 -1.74 -3.55
N ARG A 119 -23.05 -2.35 -3.92
CA ARG A 119 -23.56 -2.46 -5.31
C ARG A 119 -22.54 -3.04 -6.29
N TRP A 120 -21.74 -4.04 -5.84
CA TRP A 120 -20.76 -4.69 -6.69
C TRP A 120 -21.35 -5.14 -8.03
N GLY A 121 -20.71 -4.76 -9.14
CA GLY A 121 -21.09 -5.16 -10.48
C GLY A 121 -22.19 -4.32 -11.14
N GLU A 122 -22.69 -3.26 -10.50
CA GLU A 122 -23.66 -2.33 -11.09
C GLU A 122 -22.98 -1.27 -11.99
N GLU A 123 -23.74 -0.76 -12.97
CA GLU A 123 -23.30 0.34 -13.81
C GLU A 123 -23.22 1.64 -12.99
N GLY A 124 -22.17 2.43 -13.24
CA GLY A 124 -21.93 3.70 -12.53
C GLY A 124 -21.20 3.56 -11.18
N MET A 125 -20.81 2.34 -10.79
CA MET A 125 -19.86 2.15 -9.70
C MET A 125 -18.46 2.53 -10.18
N ASP A 126 -17.69 3.21 -9.33
CA ASP A 126 -16.28 3.50 -9.59
C ASP A 126 -15.47 2.22 -9.78
N ALA A 127 -14.44 2.30 -10.64
CA ALA A 127 -13.56 1.18 -10.86
C ALA A 127 -12.81 0.81 -9.56
N ILE A 128 -12.76 -0.48 -9.25
CA ILE A 128 -11.95 -0.98 -8.13
C ILE A 128 -10.49 -1.00 -8.60
N PRO A 129 -9.61 -0.20 -8.02
CA PRO A 129 -8.20 -0.16 -8.42
C PRO A 129 -7.50 -1.47 -8.09
N ASP A 130 -6.54 -1.85 -8.91
CA ASP A 130 -5.61 -2.91 -8.56
C ASP A 130 -4.66 -2.43 -7.46
N MET A 131 -4.24 -3.34 -6.59
CA MET A 131 -3.19 -3.01 -5.61
C MET A 131 -1.86 -2.78 -6.34
N PRO A 132 -1.09 -1.74 -5.91
CA PRO A 132 0.19 -1.43 -6.53
C PRO A 132 1.13 -2.62 -6.56
N GLY A 133 1.60 -2.98 -7.76
CA GLY A 133 2.46 -4.15 -7.99
C GLY A 133 1.73 -5.48 -8.25
N ALA A 134 0.41 -5.56 -8.05
CA ALA A 134 -0.35 -6.82 -8.23
C ALA A 134 -0.20 -7.38 -9.65
N MET A 135 -0.49 -6.59 -10.67
CA MET A 135 -0.41 -7.04 -12.06
C MET A 135 1.03 -7.29 -12.52
N ARG A 136 1.98 -6.49 -12.02
CA ARG A 136 3.42 -6.73 -12.24
C ARG A 136 3.82 -8.12 -11.74
N LEU A 137 3.46 -8.45 -10.50
CA LEU A 137 3.77 -9.73 -9.87
C LEU A 137 3.08 -10.91 -10.58
N LEU A 138 1.78 -10.80 -10.89
CA LEU A 138 1.03 -11.84 -11.59
C LEU A 138 1.58 -12.12 -12.99
N ARG A 139 1.86 -11.09 -13.78
CA ARG A 139 2.47 -11.21 -15.12
C ARG A 139 3.83 -11.90 -15.06
N PHE A 140 4.68 -11.47 -14.13
CA PHE A 140 6.00 -12.04 -13.93
C PHE A 140 5.94 -13.53 -13.57
N LEU A 141 5.11 -13.93 -12.61
CA LEU A 141 4.94 -15.33 -12.22
C LEU A 141 4.45 -16.19 -13.39
N LYS A 142 3.51 -15.67 -14.17
CA LYS A 142 3.00 -16.36 -15.37
C LYS A 142 4.09 -16.55 -16.42
N GLU A 143 4.88 -15.50 -16.70
CA GLU A 143 6.03 -15.57 -17.64
C GLU A 143 7.05 -16.61 -17.19
N LYS A 144 7.39 -16.61 -15.89
CA LYS A 144 8.33 -17.58 -15.30
C LYS A 144 7.69 -18.97 -15.06
N LYS A 145 6.43 -19.17 -15.45
CA LYS A 145 5.68 -20.42 -15.33
C LYS A 145 5.61 -20.95 -13.88
N VAL A 146 5.50 -20.05 -12.92
CA VAL A 146 5.25 -20.39 -11.52
C VAL A 146 3.75 -20.60 -11.33
N PRO A 147 3.29 -21.81 -10.92
CA PRO A 147 1.87 -22.08 -10.71
C PRO A 147 1.26 -21.17 -9.64
N THR A 148 0.09 -20.60 -9.92
CA THR A 148 -0.57 -19.62 -9.07
C THR A 148 -2.02 -19.99 -8.75
N ALA A 149 -2.47 -19.70 -7.53
CA ALA A 149 -3.87 -19.82 -7.15
C ALA A 149 -4.39 -18.56 -6.47
N LEU A 150 -5.69 -18.31 -6.65
CA LEU A 150 -6.44 -17.33 -5.88
C LEU A 150 -7.18 -18.06 -4.75
N ALA A 151 -7.11 -17.54 -3.52
CA ALA A 151 -7.76 -18.08 -2.32
C ALA A 151 -8.46 -16.95 -1.55
N THR A 152 -9.68 -16.59 -1.96
CA THR A 152 -10.43 -15.47 -1.43
C THR A 152 -11.56 -15.89 -0.49
N SER A 153 -11.83 -15.06 0.53
CA SER A 153 -13.01 -15.18 1.40
C SER A 153 -14.33 -14.83 0.68
N THR A 154 -14.24 -14.17 -0.47
CA THR A 154 -15.36 -13.74 -1.31
C THR A 154 -16.03 -14.96 -1.98
N SER A 155 -17.36 -14.96 -2.11
CA SER A 155 -18.10 -16.00 -2.83
C SER A 155 -17.87 -15.91 -4.35
N LYS A 156 -18.16 -17.01 -5.08
CA LYS A 156 -18.03 -17.03 -6.56
C LYS A 156 -18.90 -15.96 -7.24
N GLU A 157 -20.09 -15.74 -6.72
CA GLU A 157 -20.99 -14.73 -7.28
C GLU A 157 -20.45 -13.33 -7.07
N GLU A 158 -20.02 -13.04 -5.86
CA GLU A 158 -19.47 -11.73 -5.51
C GLU A 158 -18.14 -11.46 -6.23
N LEU A 159 -17.27 -12.47 -6.38
CA LEU A 159 -16.06 -12.38 -7.19
C LEU A 159 -16.36 -11.93 -8.61
N ARG A 160 -17.39 -12.53 -9.27
CA ARG A 160 -17.79 -12.10 -10.61
C ARG A 160 -18.26 -10.66 -10.65
N LYS A 161 -18.99 -10.22 -9.63
CA LYS A 161 -19.47 -8.83 -9.52
C LYS A 161 -18.30 -7.86 -9.34
N LYS A 162 -17.38 -8.14 -8.42
CA LYS A 162 -16.18 -7.34 -8.21
C LYS A 162 -15.33 -7.22 -9.49
N MET A 163 -15.13 -8.34 -10.20
CA MET A 163 -14.34 -8.36 -11.42
C MET A 163 -14.96 -7.59 -12.60
N LYS A 164 -16.24 -7.25 -12.56
CA LYS A 164 -16.83 -6.34 -13.56
C LYS A 164 -16.40 -4.89 -13.32
N ASN A 165 -16.16 -4.51 -12.07
CA ASN A 165 -15.76 -3.17 -11.69
C ASN A 165 -14.25 -3.04 -11.42
N SER A 166 -13.50 -4.15 -11.40
CA SER A 166 -12.06 -4.11 -11.25
C SER A 166 -11.40 -3.53 -12.50
N GLU A 167 -10.36 -2.74 -12.34
CA GLU A 167 -9.63 -2.06 -13.41
C GLU A 167 -9.08 -3.06 -14.45
N THR A 168 -8.47 -4.15 -13.99
CA THR A 168 -7.98 -5.24 -14.85
C THR A 168 -8.96 -6.41 -14.96
N GLY A 169 -9.91 -6.50 -14.05
CA GLY A 169 -11.07 -7.36 -14.09
C GLY A 169 -10.81 -8.81 -14.47
N LYS A 170 -11.42 -9.23 -15.58
CA LYS A 170 -11.30 -10.62 -16.06
C LYS A 170 -9.87 -11.01 -16.41
N THR A 171 -9.06 -10.07 -16.90
CA THR A 171 -7.66 -10.32 -17.26
C THR A 171 -6.84 -10.78 -16.07
N MET A 172 -7.09 -10.23 -14.87
CA MET A 172 -6.43 -10.68 -13.64
C MET A 172 -6.69 -12.17 -13.37
N LEU A 173 -7.93 -12.63 -13.56
CA LEU A 173 -8.28 -14.04 -13.30
C LEU A 173 -7.58 -15.04 -14.25
N ASP A 174 -7.19 -14.60 -15.44
CA ASP A 174 -6.50 -15.46 -16.43
C ASP A 174 -5.05 -15.81 -16.00
N TYR A 175 -4.52 -15.14 -14.97
CA TYR A 175 -3.20 -15.46 -14.44
C TYR A 175 -3.19 -16.65 -13.48
N PHE A 176 -4.35 -17.10 -12.99
CA PHE A 176 -4.44 -18.16 -12.01
C PHE A 176 -4.70 -19.53 -12.65
N ASP A 177 -3.95 -20.54 -12.17
CA ASP A 177 -4.17 -21.94 -12.53
C ASP A 177 -5.32 -22.57 -11.71
N ALA A 178 -5.62 -21.96 -10.54
CA ALA A 178 -6.75 -22.36 -9.69
C ALA A 178 -7.37 -21.16 -8.98
N ILE A 179 -8.69 -21.19 -8.80
CA ILE A 179 -9.45 -20.18 -8.05
C ILE A 179 -10.28 -20.90 -6.99
N CYS A 180 -10.13 -20.45 -5.73
CA CYS A 180 -10.85 -20.96 -4.56
C CYS A 180 -11.61 -19.81 -3.89
N CYS A 181 -12.92 -19.97 -3.74
CA CYS A 181 -13.81 -18.96 -3.19
C CYS A 181 -14.34 -19.35 -1.81
N GLY A 182 -14.76 -18.38 -1.01
CA GLY A 182 -15.21 -18.58 0.37
C GLY A 182 -16.45 -19.47 0.52
N ASP A 183 -17.27 -19.61 -0.53
CA ASP A 183 -18.43 -20.50 -0.57
C ASP A 183 -18.07 -21.98 -0.89
N GLU A 184 -16.82 -22.29 -1.16
CA GLU A 184 -16.32 -23.66 -1.39
C GLU A 184 -15.78 -24.32 -0.12
N VAL A 185 -15.67 -23.59 0.98
CA VAL A 185 -15.14 -24.07 2.25
C VAL A 185 -16.19 -23.96 3.36
N LYS A 186 -16.13 -24.84 4.34
CA LYS A 186 -17.05 -24.81 5.47
C LYS A 186 -16.73 -23.70 6.44
N LYS A 187 -15.44 -23.45 6.68
CA LYS A 187 -14.95 -22.42 7.59
C LYS A 187 -14.12 -21.40 6.83
N GLY A 188 -14.35 -20.11 7.10
CA GLY A 188 -13.56 -19.02 6.59
C GLY A 188 -12.26 -18.80 7.37
N LYS A 189 -11.36 -17.97 6.85
CA LYS A 189 -10.18 -17.48 7.55
C LYS A 189 -10.59 -16.96 8.95
N PRO A 190 -9.86 -17.28 10.02
CA PRO A 190 -8.50 -17.82 10.08
C PRO A 190 -8.39 -19.35 9.99
N ASP A 191 -9.47 -20.10 9.67
CA ASP A 191 -9.36 -21.53 9.42
C ASP A 191 -8.56 -21.80 8.13
N PRO A 192 -7.63 -22.78 8.09
CA PRO A 192 -6.76 -23.03 6.95
C PRO A 192 -7.44 -23.65 5.73
N GLU A 193 -8.74 -23.96 5.78
CA GLU A 193 -9.42 -24.78 4.78
C GLU A 193 -9.27 -24.25 3.36
N ILE A 194 -9.35 -22.93 3.17
CA ILE A 194 -9.22 -22.28 1.84
C ILE A 194 -7.82 -22.47 1.24
N PHE A 195 -6.76 -22.37 2.06
CA PHE A 195 -5.39 -22.59 1.61
C PHE A 195 -5.07 -24.07 1.39
N HIS A 196 -5.69 -24.98 2.14
CA HIS A 196 -5.62 -26.40 1.84
C HIS A 196 -6.24 -26.71 0.47
N LEU A 197 -7.42 -26.15 0.17
CA LEU A 197 -8.08 -26.29 -1.12
C LEU A 197 -7.24 -25.72 -2.26
N ALA A 198 -6.68 -24.51 -2.11
CA ALA A 198 -5.84 -23.88 -3.12
C ALA A 198 -4.57 -24.71 -3.40
N ARG A 199 -3.88 -25.14 -2.35
CA ARG A 199 -2.71 -26.02 -2.45
C ARG A 199 -3.03 -27.33 -3.16
N GLU A 200 -4.16 -27.97 -2.81
CA GLU A 200 -4.60 -29.23 -3.42
C GLU A 200 -4.87 -29.04 -4.93
N ARG A 201 -5.54 -27.96 -5.33
CA ARG A 201 -5.81 -27.62 -6.74
C ARG A 201 -4.53 -27.34 -7.53
N LEU A 202 -3.48 -26.85 -6.86
CA LEU A 202 -2.14 -26.71 -7.47
C LEU A 202 -1.36 -28.05 -7.50
N GLY A 203 -1.93 -29.15 -7.01
CA GLY A 203 -1.29 -30.46 -7.00
C GLY A 203 -0.19 -30.64 -5.94
N VAL A 204 -0.07 -29.73 -4.97
CA VAL A 204 0.94 -29.79 -3.91
C VAL A 204 0.45 -30.65 -2.75
N LYS A 205 1.22 -31.68 -2.38
CA LYS A 205 0.89 -32.59 -1.28
C LYS A 205 0.96 -31.87 0.07
N ARG A 206 0.24 -32.40 1.08
CA ARG A 206 0.18 -31.80 2.41
C ARG A 206 1.56 -31.64 3.08
N GLN A 207 2.43 -32.65 2.95
CA GLN A 207 3.78 -32.59 3.50
C GLN A 207 4.68 -31.55 2.83
N ASP A 208 4.32 -31.10 1.64
CA ASP A 208 5.06 -30.12 0.83
C ASP A 208 4.44 -28.71 0.92
N ALA A 209 3.52 -28.47 1.87
CA ALA A 209 2.81 -27.19 2.03
C ALA A 209 3.76 -25.99 2.16
N GLY A 210 4.90 -26.17 2.81
CA GLY A 210 5.94 -25.15 2.94
C GLY A 210 6.58 -24.72 1.62
N ARG A 211 6.30 -25.38 0.48
CA ARG A 211 6.68 -24.95 -0.88
C ARG A 211 5.71 -23.95 -1.50
N CYS A 212 4.57 -23.70 -0.84
CA CYS A 212 3.63 -22.67 -1.24
C CYS A 212 3.97 -21.36 -0.52
N LEU A 213 4.08 -20.27 -1.28
CA LEU A 213 4.17 -18.90 -0.78
C LEU A 213 2.79 -18.27 -0.87
N VAL A 214 2.26 -17.79 0.25
CA VAL A 214 0.98 -17.10 0.33
C VAL A 214 1.22 -15.60 0.46
N PHE A 215 0.51 -14.78 -0.33
CA PHE A 215 0.42 -13.34 -0.16
C PHE A 215 -0.92 -13.00 0.49
N GLU A 216 -0.88 -12.26 1.57
CA GLU A 216 -2.01 -11.89 2.40
C GLU A 216 -1.88 -10.47 2.97
N ASP A 217 -3.00 -9.82 3.22
CA ASP A 217 -3.04 -8.46 3.75
C ASP A 217 -3.62 -8.36 5.16
N THR A 218 -4.21 -9.44 5.70
CA THR A 218 -4.89 -9.47 7.00
C THR A 218 -4.28 -10.45 7.99
N PRO A 219 -4.35 -10.17 9.32
CA PRO A 219 -3.91 -11.11 10.35
C PRO A 219 -4.68 -12.45 10.32
N HIS A 220 -5.97 -12.43 9.97
CA HIS A 220 -6.78 -13.64 9.83
C HIS A 220 -6.27 -14.54 8.69
N GLY A 221 -5.93 -13.93 7.55
CA GLY A 221 -5.38 -14.66 6.43
C GLY A 221 -3.97 -15.18 6.69
N VAL A 222 -3.10 -14.37 7.31
CA VAL A 222 -1.77 -14.83 7.76
C VAL A 222 -1.90 -16.04 8.68
N SER A 223 -2.80 -15.99 9.67
CA SER A 223 -3.05 -17.09 10.58
C SER A 223 -3.52 -18.36 9.85
N ALA A 224 -4.43 -18.21 8.89
CA ALA A 224 -4.93 -19.31 8.06
C ALA A 224 -3.82 -19.94 7.20
N ALA A 225 -2.97 -19.10 6.55
CA ALA A 225 -1.85 -19.56 5.73
C ALA A 225 -0.82 -20.33 6.55
N LYS A 226 -0.47 -19.83 7.75
CA LYS A 226 0.46 -20.50 8.68
C LYS A 226 -0.13 -21.79 9.22
N ALA A 227 -1.43 -21.83 9.56
CA ALA A 227 -2.11 -23.05 9.98
C ALA A 227 -2.20 -24.09 8.85
N ALA A 228 -2.21 -23.66 7.59
CA ALA A 228 -2.12 -24.54 6.43
C ALA A 228 -0.71 -25.12 6.19
N GLY A 229 0.30 -24.63 6.92
CA GLY A 229 1.71 -25.01 6.78
C GLY A 229 2.43 -24.31 5.63
N CYS A 230 1.85 -23.24 5.08
CA CYS A 230 2.44 -22.44 4.01
C CYS A 230 3.44 -21.41 4.56
N CYS A 231 4.37 -20.98 3.70
CA CYS A 231 5.11 -19.75 3.90
C CYS A 231 4.18 -18.58 3.61
N CYS A 232 4.22 -17.53 4.41
CA CYS A 232 3.30 -16.40 4.27
C CYS A 232 4.05 -15.06 4.27
N VAL A 233 3.83 -14.29 3.22
CA VAL A 233 4.21 -12.88 3.11
C VAL A 233 2.97 -12.04 3.42
N ALA A 234 3.10 -11.13 4.37
CA ALA A 234 2.08 -10.13 4.63
C ALA A 234 2.38 -8.82 3.88
N VAL A 235 1.34 -8.26 3.26
CA VAL A 235 1.33 -6.89 2.72
C VAL A 235 0.18 -6.16 3.41
N PRO A 236 0.38 -5.62 4.62
CA PRO A 236 -0.66 -5.18 5.51
C PRO A 236 -1.63 -4.15 4.92
N SER A 237 -2.92 -4.42 4.98
CA SER A 237 -4.00 -3.47 4.74
C SER A 237 -4.40 -2.67 6.00
N LEU A 238 -3.97 -3.13 7.19
CA LEU A 238 -4.23 -2.45 8.45
C LEU A 238 -3.26 -1.27 8.64
N ARG A 239 -3.67 -0.33 9.50
CA ARG A 239 -2.84 0.79 9.91
C ARG A 239 -1.55 0.34 10.59
N ARG A 240 -0.49 1.15 10.50
CA ARG A 240 0.86 0.83 11.04
C ARG A 240 0.85 0.47 12.52
N GLU A 241 -0.04 1.06 13.33
CA GLU A 241 -0.17 0.76 14.75
C GLU A 241 -0.56 -0.70 15.03
N LYS A 242 -1.15 -1.37 14.04
CA LYS A 242 -1.57 -2.78 14.12
C LYS A 242 -0.58 -3.75 13.47
N PHE A 243 0.58 -3.30 12.99
CA PHE A 243 1.55 -4.18 12.30
C PHE A 243 2.09 -5.30 13.18
N ASP A 244 2.08 -5.13 14.50
CA ASP A 244 2.41 -6.19 15.45
C ASP A 244 1.52 -7.44 15.30
N MET A 245 0.32 -7.31 14.74
CA MET A 245 -0.59 -8.42 14.48
C MET A 245 -0.10 -9.37 13.38
N TYR A 246 0.88 -8.93 12.57
CA TYR A 246 1.47 -9.71 11.47
C TYR A 246 2.72 -10.51 11.86
N LYS A 247 3.10 -10.54 13.16
CA LYS A 247 4.28 -11.28 13.65
C LYS A 247 4.32 -12.77 13.28
N GLY A 248 3.18 -13.35 12.89
CA GLY A 248 3.09 -14.72 12.39
C GLY A 248 3.55 -14.90 10.94
N ALA A 249 3.64 -13.85 10.15
CA ALA A 249 4.13 -13.90 8.77
C ALA A 249 5.64 -14.17 8.73
N ASP A 250 6.11 -14.83 7.66
CA ASP A 250 7.54 -15.08 7.45
C ASP A 250 8.27 -13.82 6.98
N ARG A 251 7.56 -12.93 6.30
CA ARG A 251 8.00 -11.58 5.89
C ARG A 251 6.82 -10.63 5.87
N VAL A 252 7.11 -9.35 6.09
CA VAL A 252 6.15 -8.25 5.96
C VAL A 252 6.74 -7.22 5.00
N TYR A 253 6.01 -6.88 3.94
CA TYR A 253 6.36 -5.81 3.02
C TYR A 253 5.29 -4.72 3.06
N HIS A 254 5.65 -3.48 2.75
CA HIS A 254 4.68 -2.36 2.73
C HIS A 254 3.86 -2.32 1.43
N SER A 255 4.37 -2.95 0.37
CA SER A 255 3.72 -3.03 -0.94
C SER A 255 4.18 -4.28 -1.69
N LEU A 256 3.35 -4.78 -2.62
CA LEU A 256 3.77 -5.82 -3.56
C LEU A 256 4.92 -5.34 -4.49
N LEU A 257 5.14 -4.02 -4.61
CA LEU A 257 6.29 -3.47 -5.33
C LEU A 257 7.62 -3.81 -4.68
N ASP A 258 7.66 -3.92 -3.34
CA ASP A 258 8.88 -4.15 -2.56
C ASP A 258 9.26 -5.63 -2.44
N VAL A 259 8.40 -6.54 -2.92
CA VAL A 259 8.60 -7.98 -2.77
C VAL A 259 9.83 -8.45 -3.52
N GLU A 260 10.72 -9.14 -2.83
CA GLU A 260 11.91 -9.81 -3.37
C GLU A 260 11.66 -11.31 -3.44
N LEU A 261 11.25 -11.78 -4.61
CA LEU A 261 10.89 -13.19 -4.81
C LEU A 261 12.06 -14.15 -4.64
N GLU A 262 13.29 -13.68 -4.89
CA GLU A 262 14.54 -14.42 -4.70
C GLU A 262 14.78 -14.82 -3.24
N ASP A 263 14.28 -14.08 -2.27
CA ASP A 263 14.35 -14.44 -0.84
C ASP A 263 13.60 -15.75 -0.54
N PHE A 264 12.67 -16.11 -1.42
CA PHE A 264 11.86 -17.32 -1.32
C PHE A 264 12.32 -18.42 -2.30
N GLY A 265 13.44 -18.22 -3.01
CA GLY A 265 13.94 -19.14 -4.03
C GLY A 265 13.11 -19.14 -5.32
N LEU A 266 12.28 -18.13 -5.54
CA LEU A 266 11.60 -17.87 -6.80
C LEU A 266 12.48 -17.01 -7.73
N PRO A 267 12.16 -16.93 -9.05
CA PRO A 267 12.91 -16.08 -9.97
C PRO A 267 12.92 -14.61 -9.52
N LYS A 268 14.07 -13.96 -9.71
CA LYS A 268 14.27 -12.54 -9.41
C LYS A 268 13.59 -11.65 -10.44
N PHE A 269 13.02 -10.52 -10.00
CA PHE A 269 12.60 -9.45 -10.88
C PHE A 269 13.79 -8.79 -11.58
N GLU A 270 13.64 -8.49 -12.87
CA GLU A 270 14.69 -7.88 -13.71
C GLU A 270 14.36 -6.43 -14.12
N ASP A 271 13.25 -5.87 -13.63
CA ASP A 271 12.73 -4.55 -14.00
C ASP A 271 13.17 -3.41 -13.06
N TRP A 272 13.81 -3.75 -11.94
CA TRP A 272 14.51 -2.76 -11.13
C TRP A 272 15.73 -2.24 -11.85
N ARG A 273 15.95 -0.92 -11.80
CA ARG A 273 17.09 -0.26 -12.42
C ARG A 273 18.07 0.20 -11.35
N ASP A 274 19.30 -0.29 -11.41
CA ASP A 274 20.35 0.07 -10.48
C ASP A 274 20.92 1.46 -10.81
N VAL A 275 21.21 2.23 -9.76
CA VAL A 275 21.85 3.54 -9.81
C VAL A 275 23.03 3.55 -8.85
N GLU A 276 24.20 3.95 -9.32
CA GLU A 276 25.36 4.17 -8.45
C GLU A 276 25.31 5.61 -7.93
N THR A 277 25.06 5.78 -6.63
CA THR A 277 25.14 7.09 -5.97
C THR A 277 26.50 7.29 -5.32
N VAL A 278 27.07 8.48 -5.46
CA VAL A 278 28.36 8.86 -4.88
C VAL A 278 28.11 9.58 -3.54
N GLU A 279 28.61 9.01 -2.45
CA GLU A 279 28.64 9.69 -1.15
C GLU A 279 30.05 10.21 -0.86
N PHE A 280 30.13 11.48 -0.49
CA PHE A 280 31.36 12.08 -0.01
C PHE A 280 31.37 11.95 1.52
N VAL A 281 32.25 11.11 2.06
CA VAL A 281 32.50 11.01 3.49
C VAL A 281 33.70 11.89 3.78
N ALA A 282 33.51 12.97 4.54
CA ALA A 282 34.63 13.75 5.06
C ALA A 282 35.39 12.91 6.10
N ASP A 283 36.70 12.79 5.95
CA ASP A 283 37.54 12.13 6.95
C ASP A 283 37.66 13.06 8.18
N GLU A 284 37.32 12.59 9.37
CA GLU A 284 37.30 13.38 10.61
C GLU A 284 38.67 13.99 11.00
N GLY A 285 39.73 13.70 10.25
CA GLY A 285 41.07 14.13 10.52
C GLY A 285 41.71 15.13 9.53
N ASP A 286 41.23 15.24 8.31
CA ASP A 286 41.78 16.15 7.29
C ASP A 286 40.71 16.59 6.29
N GLU A 287 40.32 17.85 6.30
CA GLU A 287 39.34 18.46 5.38
C GLU A 287 39.70 18.30 3.88
N ARG A 288 40.87 17.79 3.54
CA ARG A 288 41.36 17.59 2.18
C ARG A 288 41.26 16.16 1.69
N ILE A 289 40.87 15.23 2.56
CA ILE A 289 40.72 13.80 2.20
C ILE A 289 39.22 13.45 2.28
N SER A 290 38.55 13.47 1.14
CA SER A 290 37.20 12.90 1.01
C SER A 290 37.29 11.51 0.42
N THR A 291 36.84 10.52 1.15
CA THR A 291 36.66 9.17 0.60
C THR A 291 35.34 9.12 -0.13
N THR A 292 35.37 8.77 -1.41
CA THR A 292 34.18 8.59 -2.23
C THR A 292 33.71 7.14 -2.10
N THR A 293 32.59 6.93 -1.46
CA THR A 293 31.97 5.60 -1.39
C THR A 293 30.86 5.52 -2.44
N ARG A 294 30.94 4.53 -3.31
CA ARG A 294 29.86 4.21 -4.25
C ARG A 294 28.87 3.28 -3.56
N LYS A 295 27.61 3.67 -3.54
CA LYS A 295 26.52 2.83 -3.04
C LYS A 295 25.54 2.53 -4.15
N HIS A 296 25.13 1.27 -4.25
CA HIS A 296 24.10 0.86 -5.18
C HIS A 296 22.73 1.17 -4.60
N GLU A 297 21.97 1.94 -5.34
CA GLU A 297 20.55 2.20 -5.11
C GLU A 297 19.78 1.71 -6.33
N ARG A 298 18.46 1.63 -6.22
CA ARG A 298 17.62 1.17 -7.31
C ARG A 298 16.30 1.92 -7.34
N PHE A 299 15.66 1.93 -8.49
CA PHE A 299 14.30 2.42 -8.68
C PHE A 299 13.53 1.52 -9.62
N LEU A 300 12.21 1.57 -9.54
CA LEU A 300 11.28 0.91 -10.42
C LEU A 300 10.56 1.96 -11.27
N LYS A 301 10.79 1.96 -12.59
CA LYS A 301 10.05 2.81 -13.51
C LYS A 301 8.58 2.41 -13.50
N LEU A 302 7.65 3.36 -13.41
CA LEU A 302 6.22 3.08 -13.53
C LEU A 302 5.90 2.60 -14.95
N GLU A 303 5.00 1.62 -15.07
CA GLU A 303 4.51 1.15 -16.38
C GLU A 303 3.80 2.26 -17.15
N GLN A 304 3.06 3.10 -16.44
CA GLN A 304 2.41 4.30 -16.93
C GLN A 304 2.78 5.48 -16.03
N PHE A 305 3.27 6.54 -16.62
CA PHE A 305 3.52 7.77 -15.88
C PHE A 305 2.18 8.42 -15.50
N LEU A 306 2.16 9.07 -14.36
CA LEU A 306 0.93 9.63 -13.81
C LEU A 306 1.07 11.14 -13.63
N GLU A 307 0.20 11.89 -14.28
CA GLU A 307 0.09 13.34 -14.05
C GLU A 307 -0.89 13.63 -12.91
N LEU A 308 -0.42 14.44 -11.95
CA LEU A 308 -1.18 14.90 -10.81
C LEU A 308 -1.13 16.43 -10.79
N THR A 309 -2.27 17.07 -11.01
CA THR A 309 -2.35 18.54 -11.08
C THR A 309 -3.35 19.06 -10.06
N GLY A 310 -2.91 19.98 -9.21
CA GLY A 310 -3.75 20.57 -8.19
C GLY A 310 -3.15 21.82 -7.56
N PRO A 311 -3.93 22.54 -6.74
CA PRO A 311 -3.45 23.70 -6.02
C PRO A 311 -2.46 23.28 -4.93
N VAL A 312 -1.46 24.11 -4.70
CA VAL A 312 -0.51 23.98 -3.59
C VAL A 312 -1.16 24.56 -2.34
N ILE A 313 -1.41 23.70 -1.37
CA ILE A 313 -2.00 24.09 -0.09
C ILE A 313 -0.94 24.25 1.00
N ARG A 314 -1.29 25.00 2.06
CA ARG A 314 -0.42 25.09 3.22
C ARG A 314 -0.41 23.74 3.93
N GLY A 315 0.78 23.16 4.04
CA GLY A 315 1.00 21.98 4.87
C GLY A 315 0.96 22.34 6.36
N PHE A 316 1.16 21.35 7.18
CA PHE A 316 1.04 21.49 8.64
C PHE A 316 2.19 22.24 9.32
N GLY A 317 3.08 22.86 8.55
CA GLY A 317 4.14 23.74 9.06
C GLY A 317 5.21 23.06 9.91
N ARG A 318 5.38 21.74 9.79
CA ARG A 318 6.27 20.95 10.65
C ARG A 318 7.65 20.70 10.04
N GLY A 319 8.31 21.75 9.60
CA GLY A 319 9.77 21.68 9.59
C GLY A 319 10.48 21.31 8.30
N SER A 320 9.84 21.02 7.15
CA SER A 320 10.58 20.75 5.92
C SER A 320 11.48 21.94 5.53
N LYS A 321 11.02 23.18 5.70
CA LYS A 321 11.87 24.39 5.55
C LYS A 321 12.98 24.46 6.59
N MET A 322 12.71 24.07 7.85
CA MET A 322 13.74 24.06 8.92
C MET A 322 14.81 22.99 8.66
N LEU A 323 14.45 21.93 7.93
CA LEU A 323 15.38 20.87 7.53
C LEU A 323 16.16 21.21 6.25
N GLY A 324 15.91 22.37 5.63
CA GLY A 324 16.51 22.76 4.36
C GLY A 324 15.96 21.98 3.15
N ILE A 325 14.79 21.33 3.29
CA ILE A 325 14.14 20.51 2.27
C ILE A 325 12.70 21.02 2.11
N PRO A 326 12.48 22.15 1.44
CA PRO A 326 11.14 22.73 1.29
C PRO A 326 10.28 21.85 0.39
N THR A 327 9.22 21.25 0.95
CA THR A 327 8.22 20.48 0.20
C THR A 327 6.96 21.31 -0.03
N ALA A 328 6.35 21.16 -1.20
CA ALA A 328 4.99 21.61 -1.45
C ALA A 328 4.00 20.54 -0.94
N ASN A 329 2.74 20.94 -0.76
CA ASN A 329 1.65 20.01 -0.47
C ASN A 329 0.56 20.21 -1.51
N LEU A 330 0.17 19.18 -2.25
CA LEU A 330 -0.95 19.25 -3.17
C LEU A 330 -2.28 18.98 -2.45
N ASP A 331 -3.33 19.68 -2.89
CA ASP A 331 -4.68 19.27 -2.53
C ASP A 331 -5.01 17.94 -3.20
N VAL A 332 -5.19 16.92 -2.37
CA VAL A 332 -5.40 15.53 -2.82
C VAL A 332 -6.86 15.17 -3.03
N VAL A 333 -7.80 16.02 -2.59
CA VAL A 333 -9.24 15.73 -2.69
C VAL A 333 -9.66 15.44 -4.14
N PRO A 334 -9.31 16.27 -5.14
CA PRO A 334 -9.66 16.00 -6.53
C PRO A 334 -8.83 14.86 -7.17
N LEU A 335 -7.73 14.43 -6.51
CA LEU A 335 -6.77 13.48 -7.06
C LEU A 335 -6.93 12.05 -6.48
N LYS A 336 -7.94 11.84 -5.62
CA LYS A 336 -8.08 10.59 -4.85
C LYS A 336 -7.97 9.33 -5.72
N GLN A 337 -8.72 9.24 -6.82
CA GLN A 337 -8.72 8.07 -7.70
C GLN A 337 -7.35 7.79 -8.34
N GLN A 338 -6.58 8.84 -8.60
CA GLN A 338 -5.25 8.73 -9.21
C GLN A 338 -4.21 8.27 -8.18
N ILE A 339 -4.20 8.88 -6.99
CA ILE A 339 -3.23 8.55 -5.95
C ILE A 339 -3.50 7.21 -5.28
N ASP A 340 -4.73 6.71 -5.30
CA ASP A 340 -5.06 5.39 -4.76
C ASP A 340 -4.39 4.25 -5.56
N LYS A 341 -4.00 4.52 -6.82
CA LYS A 341 -3.23 3.60 -7.67
C LYS A 341 -1.74 3.52 -7.31
N LEU A 342 -1.22 4.45 -6.51
CA LEU A 342 0.17 4.50 -6.10
C LEU A 342 0.34 3.89 -4.72
N ALA A 343 1.37 3.06 -4.54
CA ALA A 343 1.76 2.59 -3.21
C ALA A 343 2.20 3.76 -2.33
N PRO A 344 2.00 3.70 -1.01
CA PRO A 344 2.71 4.61 -0.12
C PRO A 344 4.23 4.43 -0.27
N GLY A 345 4.95 5.53 -0.51
CA GLY A 345 6.40 5.46 -0.74
C GLY A 345 6.99 6.74 -1.29
N ILE A 346 8.25 6.64 -1.68
CA ILE A 346 9.02 7.71 -2.29
C ILE A 346 9.08 7.49 -3.79
N TYR A 347 8.78 8.56 -4.51
CA TYR A 347 8.74 8.60 -5.96
C TYR A 347 9.61 9.75 -6.48
N PHE A 348 9.96 9.68 -7.75
CA PHE A 348 10.54 10.82 -8.44
C PHE A 348 9.90 11.06 -9.80
N GLY A 349 10.17 12.23 -10.35
CA GLY A 349 9.65 12.66 -11.63
C GLY A 349 9.94 14.13 -11.93
N PHE A 350 8.96 14.79 -12.51
CA PHE A 350 9.05 16.21 -12.88
C PHE A 350 7.89 17.00 -12.28
N ALA A 351 8.11 18.29 -12.08
CA ALA A 351 7.08 19.23 -11.62
C ALA A 351 7.21 20.56 -12.34
N LYS A 352 6.07 21.21 -12.61
CA LYS A 352 6.00 22.58 -13.15
C LYS A 352 4.86 23.37 -12.51
N LEU A 353 5.10 24.65 -12.26
CA LEU A 353 4.06 25.59 -11.83
C LEU A 353 3.27 26.04 -13.05
N LEU A 354 1.94 26.01 -12.96
CA LEU A 354 1.02 26.46 -13.98
C LEU A 354 0.43 27.81 -13.57
N GLY A 355 0.67 28.86 -14.37
CA GLY A 355 0.10 30.19 -14.12
C GLY A 355 0.71 31.26 -15.01
N PRO A 356 -0.01 32.38 -15.22
CA PRO A 356 0.40 33.41 -16.19
C PRO A 356 1.68 34.19 -15.78
N ASN A 357 2.11 34.10 -14.54
CA ASN A 357 3.25 34.89 -14.03
C ASN A 357 4.44 34.05 -13.55
N LYS A 358 4.39 32.72 -13.58
CA LYS A 358 5.44 31.87 -12.99
C LYS A 358 5.76 30.64 -13.83
N SER A 359 6.03 30.84 -15.13
CA SER A 359 6.69 29.78 -15.91
C SER A 359 8.15 29.67 -15.46
N THR A 360 8.37 28.96 -14.37
CA THR A 360 9.72 28.72 -13.81
C THR A 360 10.47 27.60 -14.52
N GLY A 361 9.82 26.97 -15.52
CA GLY A 361 10.36 25.77 -16.17
C GLY A 361 9.86 24.48 -15.58
N VAL A 362 10.38 23.39 -16.10
CA VAL A 362 10.16 22.02 -15.59
C VAL A 362 11.33 21.66 -14.71
N HIS A 363 11.04 21.23 -13.49
CA HIS A 363 12.03 20.86 -12.49
C HIS A 363 11.93 19.38 -12.15
N ARG A 364 13.06 18.73 -11.88
CA ARG A 364 13.08 17.40 -11.27
C ARG A 364 12.48 17.49 -9.87
N THR A 365 11.81 16.45 -9.44
CA THR A 365 11.20 16.40 -8.13
C THR A 365 11.28 15.00 -7.53
N VAL A 366 11.49 14.95 -6.23
CA VAL A 366 11.30 13.76 -5.39
C VAL A 366 10.10 14.02 -4.51
N MET A 367 9.25 13.02 -4.33
CA MET A 367 8.02 13.21 -3.58
C MET A 367 7.71 12.02 -2.67
N SER A 368 7.15 12.32 -1.50
CA SER A 368 6.48 11.34 -0.66
C SER A 368 5.00 11.28 -1.04
N ILE A 369 4.50 10.06 -1.23
CA ILE A 369 3.08 9.77 -1.39
C ILE A 369 2.71 8.76 -0.32
N GLY A 370 1.88 9.13 0.64
CA GLY A 370 1.59 8.24 1.76
C GLY A 370 0.57 8.81 2.74
N TYR A 371 0.28 8.03 3.76
CA TYR A 371 -0.65 8.43 4.82
C TYR A 371 0.08 9.24 5.89
N ASN A 372 -0.46 10.40 6.23
CA ASN A 372 0.12 11.21 7.31
C ASN A 372 -0.19 10.55 8.66
N PRO A 373 0.81 10.04 9.40
CA PRO A 373 0.59 9.32 10.65
C PRO A 373 0.04 10.18 11.79
N PHE A 374 0.10 11.50 11.67
CA PHE A 374 -0.36 12.45 12.69
C PHE A 374 -1.82 12.87 12.54
N PHE A 375 -2.47 12.44 11.47
CA PHE A 375 -3.88 12.73 11.22
C PHE A 375 -4.65 11.42 11.17
N ASN A 376 -5.79 11.39 11.81
CA ASN A 376 -6.81 10.36 11.61
C ASN A 376 -7.40 10.39 10.18
N ASP A 377 -6.74 11.10 9.27
CA ASP A 377 -7.19 11.26 7.90
C ASP A 377 -6.73 10.03 7.09
N LYS A 378 -7.69 9.33 6.52
CA LYS A 378 -7.48 8.16 5.66
C LYS A 378 -6.94 8.55 4.27
N ARG A 379 -6.74 9.86 4.00
CA ARG A 379 -6.28 10.36 2.71
C ARG A 379 -4.76 10.30 2.63
N LYS A 380 -4.27 9.85 1.50
CA LYS A 380 -2.84 10.01 1.18
C LYS A 380 -2.53 11.49 0.99
N SER A 381 -1.34 11.91 1.41
CA SER A 381 -0.74 13.20 1.04
C SER A 381 0.21 13.04 -0.13
N ILE A 382 0.46 14.11 -0.84
CA ILE A 382 1.53 14.22 -1.85
C ILE A 382 2.37 15.41 -1.48
N GLU A 383 3.65 15.14 -1.19
CA GLU A 383 4.61 16.14 -0.72
C GLU A 383 5.82 16.19 -1.67
N PRO A 384 5.73 16.88 -2.82
CA PRO A 384 6.86 17.03 -3.74
C PRO A 384 7.88 18.04 -3.22
N TRP A 385 9.15 17.62 -3.25
CA TRP A 385 10.31 18.49 -3.14
C TRP A 385 10.86 18.74 -4.54
N LEU A 386 10.66 19.95 -5.06
CA LEU A 386 11.24 20.39 -6.32
C LEU A 386 12.73 20.61 -6.12
N LEU A 387 13.57 19.96 -6.93
CA LEU A 387 15.04 20.09 -6.87
C LEU A 387 15.47 21.43 -7.52
N HIS A 388 14.90 22.50 -7.02
CA HIS A 388 15.11 23.88 -7.46
C HIS A 388 14.88 24.84 -6.29
N THR A 389 15.60 25.95 -6.30
CA THR A 389 15.41 27.03 -5.31
C THR A 389 14.49 28.09 -5.89
N PHE A 390 13.42 28.40 -5.17
CA PHE A 390 12.48 29.45 -5.50
C PHE A 390 12.72 30.66 -4.58
N ASP A 391 12.62 31.86 -5.14
CA ASP A 391 12.81 33.11 -4.39
C ASP A 391 11.65 33.38 -3.42
N GLU A 392 10.44 32.88 -3.76
CA GLU A 392 9.21 33.06 -2.99
C GLU A 392 8.43 31.75 -2.85
N ASP A 393 7.59 31.68 -1.81
CA ASP A 393 6.62 30.60 -1.67
C ASP A 393 5.53 30.70 -2.74
N PHE A 394 5.04 29.55 -3.20
CA PHE A 394 4.03 29.44 -4.26
C PHE A 394 2.73 28.78 -3.79
N TYR A 395 2.28 29.12 -2.57
CA TYR A 395 0.95 28.68 -2.09
C TYR A 395 -0.17 29.23 -2.99
N ASP A 396 -1.26 28.47 -3.08
CA ASP A 396 -2.43 28.77 -3.90
C ASP A 396 -2.17 28.76 -5.43
N GLU A 397 -0.92 28.51 -5.85
CA GLU A 397 -0.58 28.26 -7.25
C GLU A 397 -0.93 26.82 -7.65
N THR A 398 -1.11 26.58 -8.94
CA THR A 398 -1.34 25.24 -9.45
C THR A 398 0.00 24.57 -9.78
N LEU A 399 0.23 23.40 -9.21
CA LEU A 399 1.40 22.57 -9.50
C LEU A 399 0.96 21.33 -10.27
N SER A 400 1.61 21.06 -11.41
CA SER A 400 1.50 19.81 -12.15
C SER A 400 2.75 18.97 -11.90
N VAL A 401 2.54 17.72 -11.47
CA VAL A 401 3.60 16.76 -11.18
C VAL A 401 3.44 15.54 -12.09
N LEU A 402 4.50 15.15 -12.77
CA LEU A 402 4.57 13.92 -13.54
C LEU A 402 5.34 12.87 -12.71
N VAL A 403 4.65 11.88 -12.18
CA VAL A 403 5.22 10.77 -11.42
C VAL A 403 5.76 9.72 -12.38
N VAL A 404 7.05 9.39 -12.28
CA VAL A 404 7.76 8.58 -13.28
C VAL A 404 8.25 7.25 -12.71
N ALA A 405 8.76 7.27 -11.48
CA ALA A 405 9.36 6.08 -10.89
C ALA A 405 9.15 6.01 -9.38
N TYR A 406 9.10 4.80 -8.88
CA TYR A 406 9.08 4.43 -7.47
C TYR A 406 10.50 4.11 -6.99
N VAL A 407 10.88 4.65 -5.85
CA VAL A 407 12.20 4.43 -5.25
C VAL A 407 12.14 3.38 -4.15
N ARG A 408 11.25 3.55 -3.19
CA ARG A 408 11.14 2.70 -1.99
C ARG A 408 9.86 2.96 -1.21
N ALA A 409 9.53 2.06 -0.31
CA ALA A 409 8.51 2.29 0.72
C ALA A 409 8.92 3.43 1.68
N GLU A 410 7.92 4.01 2.35
CA GLU A 410 8.17 4.89 3.48
C GLU A 410 8.83 4.11 4.62
N CYS A 411 9.76 4.74 5.34
CA CYS A 411 10.43 4.16 6.50
C CYS A 411 10.47 5.15 7.67
N ASN A 412 10.65 4.62 8.87
CA ASN A 412 10.86 5.42 10.07
C ASN A 412 12.36 5.67 10.26
N PHE A 413 12.68 6.80 10.87
CA PHE A 413 14.06 7.21 11.17
C PHE A 413 14.21 7.45 12.66
N THR A 414 15.31 6.99 13.22
CA THR A 414 15.64 7.16 14.64
C THR A 414 16.07 8.59 14.97
N THR A 415 16.64 9.30 13.98
CA THR A 415 17.09 10.68 14.13
C THR A 415 16.65 11.53 12.93
N VAL A 416 16.61 12.86 13.14
CA VAL A 416 16.33 13.82 12.07
C VAL A 416 17.46 13.84 11.02
N ASP A 417 18.69 13.65 11.43
CA ASP A 417 19.85 13.63 10.52
C ASP A 417 19.77 12.44 9.55
N ASN A 418 19.39 11.25 10.06
CA ASN A 418 19.18 10.07 9.23
C ASN A 418 18.03 10.29 8.22
N LEU A 419 16.97 10.99 8.62
CA LEU A 419 15.89 11.37 7.71
C LEU A 419 16.40 12.31 6.60
N ILE A 420 17.14 13.36 6.96
CA ILE A 420 17.69 14.32 6.00
C ILE A 420 18.65 13.63 5.02
N GLU A 421 19.54 12.78 5.53
CA GLU A 421 20.49 12.03 4.71
C GLU A 421 19.75 11.13 3.71
N ARG A 422 18.71 10.41 4.16
CA ARG A 422 17.92 9.55 3.28
C ARG A 422 17.18 10.36 2.21
N ILE A 423 16.55 11.47 2.56
CA ILE A 423 15.87 12.33 1.57
C ILE A 423 16.85 12.85 0.51
N LYS A 424 18.04 13.29 0.92
CA LYS A 424 19.08 13.72 -0.01
C LYS A 424 19.56 12.58 -0.91
N LYS A 425 19.59 11.35 -0.39
CA LYS A 425 19.94 10.16 -1.16
C LYS A 425 18.87 9.84 -2.20
N ASP A 426 17.59 9.91 -1.83
CA ASP A 426 16.47 9.74 -2.78
C ASP A 426 16.54 10.79 -3.91
N ALA A 427 16.93 12.03 -3.61
CA ALA A 427 17.15 13.07 -4.62
C ALA A 427 18.32 12.74 -5.57
N ARG A 428 19.43 12.21 -5.05
CA ARG A 428 20.56 11.76 -5.89
C ARG A 428 20.14 10.64 -6.83
N VAL A 429 19.31 9.68 -6.36
CA VAL A 429 18.75 8.62 -7.23
C VAL A 429 17.97 9.23 -8.40
N CYS A 430 17.15 10.25 -8.13
CA CYS A 430 16.41 10.96 -9.17
C CYS A 430 17.34 11.64 -10.18
N GLU A 431 18.32 12.40 -9.70
CA GLU A 431 19.26 13.14 -10.55
C GLU A 431 20.07 12.19 -11.44
N GLU A 432 20.69 11.17 -10.86
CA GLU A 432 21.49 10.18 -11.58
C GLU A 432 20.65 9.36 -12.58
N ALA A 433 19.40 8.98 -12.21
CA ALA A 433 18.53 8.24 -13.11
C ALA A 433 18.23 9.03 -14.40
N PHE A 434 18.03 10.36 -14.30
CA PHE A 434 17.80 11.20 -15.46
C PHE A 434 19.09 11.56 -16.19
N ASP A 435 20.20 11.85 -15.48
CA ASP A 435 21.48 12.20 -16.08
C ASP A 435 22.06 11.04 -16.89
N LEU A 436 21.87 9.81 -16.44
CA LEU A 436 22.32 8.60 -17.14
C LEU A 436 21.30 8.11 -18.19
N GLY A 437 20.16 8.78 -18.37
CA GLY A 437 19.14 8.37 -19.32
C GLY A 437 18.49 7.02 -19.02
N LEU A 438 18.43 6.64 -17.73
CA LEU A 438 17.87 5.35 -17.31
C LEU A 438 16.34 5.31 -17.36
N VAL A 439 15.68 6.45 -17.56
CA VAL A 439 14.23 6.57 -17.67
C VAL A 439 13.85 6.73 -19.15
N ASP A 440 13.30 5.71 -19.74
CA ASP A 440 12.72 5.73 -21.09
C ASP A 440 11.22 6.05 -21.07
N GLY A 441 10.63 6.34 -22.24
CA GLY A 441 9.19 6.64 -22.38
C GLY A 441 8.83 8.11 -22.15
N LEU A 442 9.78 8.99 -21.85
CA LEU A 442 9.53 10.44 -21.70
C LEU A 442 9.13 11.10 -23.04
N ASP A 443 9.49 10.49 -24.15
CA ASP A 443 9.13 10.98 -25.50
C ASP A 443 7.62 11.05 -25.74
N GLU A 444 6.85 10.19 -25.10
CA GLU A 444 5.39 10.17 -25.18
C GLU A 444 4.76 11.37 -24.45
N TRP A 445 5.53 12.02 -23.58
CA TRP A 445 5.12 13.16 -22.77
C TRP A 445 5.73 14.49 -23.23
N LYS A 446 6.21 14.58 -24.48
CA LYS A 446 6.85 15.80 -25.02
C LYS A 446 6.03 17.05 -24.80
N ASP A 447 4.72 16.97 -25.04
CA ASP A 447 3.82 18.11 -24.88
C ASP A 447 3.69 18.57 -23.42
N TRP A 448 3.88 17.65 -22.47
CA TRP A 448 3.88 18.00 -21.06
C TRP A 448 5.10 18.86 -20.67
N PHE A 449 6.24 18.68 -21.36
CA PHE A 449 7.46 19.47 -21.13
C PHE A 449 7.44 20.86 -21.79
N VAL A 450 6.46 21.11 -22.66
CA VAL A 450 6.25 22.44 -23.23
C VAL A 450 5.51 23.32 -22.22
N LEU A 451 6.01 24.55 -22.01
CA LEU A 451 5.44 25.53 -21.09
C LEU A 451 4.36 26.38 -21.76
#